data_af314bec13259218946ee2180c325218
#
_entry.id   af314bec13259218946ee2180c325218
#
_cell.length_a   1.000
_cell.length_b   1.000
_cell.length_c   1.000
_cell.angle_alpha   90.00
_cell.angle_beta   90.00
_cell.angle_gamma   90.00
#
_symmetry.space_group_name_H-M   'P 1'
#
loop_
_entity.id
_entity.type
_entity.pdbx_description
1 polymer ?
#
loop_
_entity_poly.entity_id
_entity_poly.type
_entity_poly.pdbx_seq_one_letter_code
_entity_poly.pdbx_strand_id
1 'polypeptide(L)'
;MTERALRQSKRPALSRFKADATYDPACTRCPRLASYLAEAHAKYPTYWCRPVPSFGADAPRIVLVGLAPGLHGANRTARPFTGDYAGVLLYETLHELGLATQSTSVSADDPLRLINTRIVNAVKCAPPDNKPTPEEIRRCNAFLKAELERLASARVYVALGRIAHDAFLMAAGLRRGDFPFAHGAEHRVGEARYLLDSYHCSRYNTQTRRLTPEMFRAALRRACKLAA
;
A
#
# COMPACT_ATOMS: atom_id res chain seq x y z
N MET A 1 -14.42 14.08 12.09
CA MET A 1 -13.35 13.94 13.11
C MET A 1 -12.46 15.17 13.02
N THR A 2 -12.32 15.89 14.12
CA THR A 2 -11.62 17.18 14.16
C THR A 2 -10.11 17.00 14.09
N GLU A 3 -9.43 17.93 13.42
CA GLU A 3 -7.96 18.03 13.28
C GLU A 3 -7.21 17.89 14.64
N ARG A 4 -7.89 18.17 15.73
CA ARG A 4 -7.40 18.07 17.12
C ARG A 4 -7.13 16.61 17.56
N ALA A 5 -7.94 15.65 17.11
CA ALA A 5 -7.75 14.22 17.44
C ALA A 5 -6.55 13.59 16.70
N LEU A 6 -6.18 14.14 15.54
CA LEU A 6 -5.06 13.69 14.73
C LEU A 6 -3.70 14.18 15.27
N ARG A 7 -3.68 15.25 16.08
CA ARG A 7 -2.43 15.83 16.62
C ARG A 7 -1.88 15.10 17.86
N GLN A 8 -2.64 14.20 18.47
CA GLN A 8 -2.27 13.54 19.74
C GLN A 8 -1.73 12.11 19.58
N SER A 9 -1.59 11.57 18.37
CA SER A 9 -1.01 10.24 18.22
C SER A 9 0.50 10.27 18.52
N LYS A 10 0.92 9.52 19.53
CA LYS A 10 2.35 9.30 19.81
C LYS A 10 2.99 8.59 18.64
N ARG A 11 4.28 8.89 18.38
CA ARG A 11 5.06 8.17 17.37
C ARG A 11 5.06 6.67 17.69
N PRO A 12 4.78 5.79 16.71
CA PRO A 12 4.85 4.35 16.93
C PRO A 12 6.24 3.91 17.41
N ALA A 13 6.28 3.00 18.37
CA ALA A 13 7.55 2.49 18.90
C ALA A 13 8.28 1.65 17.84
N LEU A 14 9.57 1.91 17.62
CA LEU A 14 10.40 1.19 16.67
C LEU A 14 10.50 -0.30 16.97
N SER A 15 10.48 -0.67 18.26
CA SER A 15 10.54 -2.06 18.73
C SER A 15 9.41 -2.97 18.21
N ARG A 16 8.32 -2.41 17.72
CA ARG A 16 7.22 -3.17 17.10
C ARG A 16 7.56 -3.73 15.72
N PHE A 17 8.58 -3.17 15.06
CA PHE A 17 8.89 -3.47 13.66
C PHE A 17 10.30 -4.05 13.57
N LYS A 18 10.39 -5.36 13.36
CA LYS A 18 11.65 -6.07 13.16
C LYS A 18 12.02 -6.09 11.69
N ALA A 19 13.31 -5.99 11.40
CA ALA A 19 13.83 -6.16 10.04
C ALA A 19 13.76 -7.64 9.63
N ASP A 20 13.35 -7.87 8.38
CA ASP A 20 13.43 -9.17 7.71
C ASP A 20 13.65 -8.98 6.19
N ALA A 21 13.57 -10.04 5.41
CA ALA A 21 13.73 -9.96 3.95
C ALA A 21 12.67 -9.08 3.27
N THR A 22 11.50 -8.87 3.89
CA THR A 22 10.37 -8.11 3.35
C THR A 22 10.36 -6.64 3.81
N TYR A 23 11.13 -6.31 4.84
CA TYR A 23 11.06 -5.00 5.48
C TYR A 23 12.28 -4.72 6.38
N ASP A 24 12.78 -3.49 6.32
CA ASP A 24 13.80 -2.98 7.23
C ASP A 24 13.47 -1.54 7.67
N PRO A 25 13.12 -1.30 8.95
CA PRO A 25 12.78 0.02 9.46
C PRO A 25 13.96 1.00 9.49
N ALA A 26 15.19 0.51 9.35
CA ALA A 26 16.43 1.30 9.31
C ALA A 26 17.00 1.43 7.90
N CYS A 27 16.28 0.99 6.86
CA CYS A 27 16.76 1.01 5.49
C CYS A 27 17.11 2.43 5.01
N THR A 28 18.33 2.60 4.48
CA THR A 28 18.83 3.85 3.88
C THR A 28 19.32 3.67 2.44
N ARG A 29 18.90 2.60 1.75
CA ARG A 29 19.35 2.25 0.38
C ARG A 29 19.08 3.35 -0.66
N CYS A 30 18.13 4.26 -0.40
CA CYS A 30 17.77 5.38 -1.26
C CYS A 30 18.13 6.70 -0.56
N PRO A 31 19.32 7.30 -0.85
CA PRO A 31 19.81 8.49 -0.12
C PRO A 31 18.80 9.65 -0.15
N ARG A 32 18.18 9.95 -1.31
CA ARG A 32 17.17 11.02 -1.42
C ARG A 32 15.96 10.78 -0.50
N LEU A 33 15.47 9.55 -0.41
CA LEU A 33 14.35 9.23 0.47
C LEU A 33 14.78 9.26 1.95
N ALA A 34 15.97 8.78 2.27
CA ALA A 34 16.51 8.83 3.64
C ALA A 34 16.67 10.27 4.13
N SER A 35 17.24 11.17 3.29
CA SER A 35 17.34 12.61 3.60
C SER A 35 15.95 13.23 3.80
N TYR A 36 15.02 12.99 2.87
CA TYR A 36 13.66 13.51 2.97
C TYR A 36 12.93 13.05 4.24
N LEU A 37 13.11 11.79 4.65
CA LEU A 37 12.54 11.28 5.90
C LEU A 37 13.17 11.92 7.13
N ALA A 38 14.46 12.21 7.11
CA ALA A 38 15.15 12.91 8.19
C ALA A 38 14.66 14.36 8.33
N GLU A 39 14.54 15.09 7.22
CA GLU A 39 13.97 16.44 7.16
C GLU A 39 12.50 16.46 7.64
N ALA A 40 11.70 15.50 7.17
CA ALA A 40 10.32 15.33 7.60
C ALA A 40 10.24 15.06 9.11
N HIS A 41 11.17 14.27 9.66
CA HIS A 41 11.20 14.01 11.10
C HIS A 41 11.58 15.25 11.92
N ALA A 42 12.54 16.03 11.44
CA ALA A 42 12.89 17.30 12.10
C ALA A 42 11.70 18.27 12.14
N LYS A 43 10.93 18.34 11.05
CA LYS A 43 9.72 19.19 10.96
C LYS A 43 8.52 18.63 11.73
N TYR A 44 8.36 17.31 11.78
CA TYR A 44 7.24 16.61 12.40
C TYR A 44 7.75 15.50 13.36
N PRO A 45 8.23 15.84 14.57
CA PRO A 45 8.87 14.87 15.47
C PRO A 45 7.98 13.70 15.91
N THR A 46 6.66 13.87 15.84
CA THR A 46 5.66 12.84 16.20
C THR A 46 5.38 11.87 15.06
N TYR A 47 5.85 12.16 13.82
CA TYR A 47 5.64 11.28 12.69
C TYR A 47 6.60 10.08 12.74
N TRP A 48 6.18 8.99 12.14
CA TRP A 48 7.00 7.78 12.01
C TRP A 48 8.31 8.06 11.26
N CYS A 49 8.24 8.68 10.07
CA CYS A 49 9.35 9.11 9.23
C CYS A 49 10.43 8.03 9.03
N ARG A 50 10.01 6.82 8.73
CA ARG A 50 10.83 5.65 8.43
C ARG A 50 10.14 4.83 7.34
N PRO A 51 10.80 3.79 6.76
CA PRO A 51 10.09 2.82 5.95
C PRO A 51 8.81 2.35 6.63
N VAL A 52 7.72 2.22 5.87
CA VAL A 52 6.40 1.80 6.38
C VAL A 52 6.24 0.30 6.10
N PRO A 53 5.94 -0.52 7.12
CA PRO A 53 5.72 -1.94 6.95
C PRO A 53 4.44 -2.23 6.17
N SER A 54 4.31 -3.43 5.66
CA SER A 54 3.05 -3.94 5.13
C SER A 54 2.05 -4.20 6.27
N PHE A 55 0.76 -4.23 5.94
CA PHE A 55 -0.30 -4.35 6.94
C PHE A 55 -1.36 -5.37 6.51
N GLY A 56 -1.76 -6.26 7.40
CA GLY A 56 -2.86 -7.20 7.20
C GLY A 56 -2.51 -8.64 7.53
N ALA A 57 -3.28 -9.58 6.98
CA ALA A 57 -3.17 -11.00 7.27
C ALA A 57 -1.80 -11.58 6.86
N ASP A 58 -1.31 -12.57 7.58
CA ASP A 58 -0.07 -13.28 7.25
C ASP A 58 -0.25 -14.29 6.11
N ALA A 59 -1.45 -14.84 5.97
CA ALA A 59 -1.84 -15.75 4.89
C ALA A 59 -3.02 -15.16 4.10
N PRO A 60 -2.85 -14.03 3.38
CA PRO A 60 -3.93 -13.37 2.66
C PRO A 60 -4.27 -14.11 1.37
N ARG A 61 -5.54 -14.07 0.97
CA ARG A 61 -5.95 -14.44 -0.39
C ARG A 61 -5.91 -13.26 -1.37
N ILE A 62 -6.02 -12.03 -0.85
CA ILE A 62 -5.98 -10.79 -1.64
C ILE A 62 -4.83 -9.91 -1.14
N VAL A 63 -4.00 -9.43 -2.06
CA VAL A 63 -2.90 -8.50 -1.77
C VAL A 63 -3.11 -7.22 -2.54
N LEU A 64 -3.24 -6.11 -1.83
CA LEU A 64 -3.33 -4.77 -2.43
C LEU A 64 -1.92 -4.20 -2.55
N VAL A 65 -1.51 -3.85 -3.76
CA VAL A 65 -0.19 -3.25 -4.03
C VAL A 65 -0.37 -1.76 -4.26
N GLY A 66 0.08 -0.95 -3.31
CA GLY A 66 0.12 0.51 -3.41
C GLY A 66 1.45 1.02 -3.95
N LEU A 67 1.53 2.35 -4.17
CA LEU A 67 2.76 2.98 -4.65
C LEU A 67 3.77 3.20 -3.51
N ALA A 68 3.45 4.08 -2.58
CA ALA A 68 4.34 4.54 -1.52
C ALA A 68 3.54 5.23 -0.40
N PRO A 69 4.13 5.39 0.81
CA PRO A 69 3.53 6.17 1.88
C PRO A 69 3.37 7.65 1.51
N GLY A 70 2.22 8.25 1.81
CA GLY A 70 2.05 9.70 1.79
C GLY A 70 2.65 10.35 3.04
N LEU A 71 3.22 11.56 2.92
CA LEU A 71 3.90 12.28 4.00
C LEU A 71 3.03 12.41 5.26
N HIS A 72 1.80 12.90 5.12
CA HIS A 72 0.87 13.13 6.23
C HIS A 72 -0.04 11.93 6.54
N GLY A 73 0.03 10.88 5.72
CA GLY A 73 -0.70 9.62 5.85
C GLY A 73 0.16 8.52 6.49
N ALA A 74 0.51 7.51 5.70
CA ALA A 74 1.25 6.35 6.17
C ALA A 74 2.63 6.67 6.76
N ASN A 75 3.32 7.70 6.24
CA ASN A 75 4.60 8.16 6.81
C ASN A 75 4.43 8.76 8.21
N ARG A 76 3.25 9.30 8.54
CA ARG A 76 2.94 9.76 9.89
C ARG A 76 2.59 8.60 10.82
N THR A 77 1.81 7.64 10.33
CA THR A 77 1.12 6.65 11.17
C THR A 77 1.81 5.28 11.22
N ALA A 78 2.81 5.01 10.37
CA ALA A 78 3.43 3.68 10.19
C ALA A 78 2.48 2.59 9.66
N ARG A 79 1.30 2.93 9.11
CA ARG A 79 0.37 1.98 8.51
C ARG A 79 -0.03 2.45 7.11
N PRO A 80 0.03 1.60 6.07
CA PRO A 80 -0.39 1.96 4.72
C PRO A 80 -1.81 2.53 4.69
N PHE A 81 -2.03 3.53 3.84
CA PHE A 81 -3.33 4.18 3.62
C PHE A 81 -4.02 4.70 4.89
N THR A 82 -3.26 5.02 5.94
CA THR A 82 -3.81 5.48 7.21
C THR A 82 -3.53 6.96 7.41
N GLY A 83 -4.60 7.73 7.61
CA GLY A 83 -4.52 9.16 7.89
C GLY A 83 -4.42 10.05 6.65
N ASP A 84 -4.69 9.53 5.46
CA ASP A 84 -4.80 10.28 4.21
C ASP A 84 -6.14 10.03 3.50
N TYR A 85 -6.40 10.81 2.45
CA TYR A 85 -7.66 10.74 1.70
C TYR A 85 -7.86 9.38 1.00
N ALA A 86 -6.80 8.79 0.49
CA ALA A 86 -6.90 7.52 -0.24
C ALA A 86 -7.36 6.38 0.69
N GLY A 87 -7.00 6.45 1.96
CA GLY A 87 -7.41 5.49 2.97
C GLY A 87 -8.90 5.49 3.28
N VAL A 88 -9.58 6.62 3.13
CA VAL A 88 -11.03 6.72 3.38
C VAL A 88 -11.77 5.75 2.46
N LEU A 89 -11.67 5.95 1.14
CA LEU A 89 -12.35 5.08 0.17
C LEU A 89 -11.88 3.63 0.26
N LEU A 90 -10.58 3.41 0.52
CA LEU A 90 -10.03 2.06 0.61
C LEU A 90 -10.63 1.28 1.78
N TYR A 91 -10.54 1.81 3.00
CA TYR A 91 -11.01 1.08 4.19
C TYR A 91 -12.53 0.98 4.28
N GLU A 92 -13.27 1.98 3.80
CA GLU A 92 -14.72 1.89 3.63
C GLU A 92 -15.08 0.71 2.70
N THR A 93 -14.43 0.62 1.55
CA THR A 93 -14.68 -0.47 0.59
C THR A 93 -14.27 -1.83 1.14
N LEU A 94 -13.12 -1.94 1.82
CA LEU A 94 -12.71 -3.20 2.44
C LEU A 94 -13.69 -3.67 3.51
N HIS A 95 -14.19 -2.75 4.33
CA HIS A 95 -15.19 -3.06 5.35
C HIS A 95 -16.53 -3.51 4.75
N GLU A 96 -17.03 -2.80 3.73
CA GLU A 96 -18.25 -3.18 2.99
C GLU A 96 -18.17 -4.60 2.39
N LEU A 97 -16.96 -5.03 2.01
CA LEU A 97 -16.71 -6.37 1.43
C LEU A 97 -16.32 -7.44 2.47
N GLY A 98 -16.36 -7.12 3.77
CA GLY A 98 -15.97 -8.04 4.83
C GLY A 98 -14.46 -8.33 4.92
N LEU A 99 -13.63 -7.50 4.29
CA LEU A 99 -12.16 -7.60 4.26
C LEU A 99 -11.46 -6.76 5.33
N ALA A 100 -12.22 -5.99 6.12
CA ALA A 100 -11.72 -5.19 7.24
C ALA A 100 -12.72 -5.19 8.39
N THR A 101 -12.23 -5.14 9.63
CA THR A 101 -13.09 -5.12 10.83
C THR A 101 -13.76 -3.77 11.08
N GLN A 102 -13.29 -2.70 10.45
CA GLN A 102 -13.86 -1.35 10.54
C GLN A 102 -13.62 -0.58 9.24
N SER A 103 -14.44 0.44 9.00
CA SER A 103 -14.41 1.28 7.82
C SER A 103 -13.38 2.42 7.89
N THR A 104 -12.71 2.62 9.03
CA THR A 104 -11.77 3.72 9.26
C THR A 104 -10.44 3.23 9.78
N SER A 105 -9.37 3.92 9.40
CA SER A 105 -8.02 3.70 9.92
C SER A 105 -7.40 5.04 10.30
N VAL A 106 -7.09 5.22 11.58
CA VAL A 106 -6.62 6.52 12.12
C VAL A 106 -5.18 6.46 12.63
N SER A 107 -4.73 5.31 13.14
CA SER A 107 -3.36 5.11 13.65
C SER A 107 -2.93 3.65 13.51
N ALA A 108 -1.63 3.37 13.74
CA ALA A 108 -1.16 2.00 13.78
C ALA A 108 -1.65 1.22 15.03
N ASP A 109 -2.17 1.92 16.02
CA ASP A 109 -2.61 1.35 17.31
C ASP A 109 -4.12 1.16 17.40
N ASP A 110 -4.89 1.59 16.39
CA ASP A 110 -6.32 1.33 16.36
C ASP A 110 -6.63 -0.17 16.18
N PRO A 111 -7.83 -0.65 16.57
CA PRO A 111 -8.18 -2.06 16.54
C PRO A 111 -8.48 -2.62 15.14
N LEU A 112 -8.28 -1.85 14.08
CA LEU A 112 -8.47 -2.31 12.70
C LEU A 112 -7.64 -3.55 12.38
N ARG A 113 -8.29 -4.56 11.85
CA ARG A 113 -7.66 -5.76 11.27
C ARG A 113 -8.17 -5.98 9.86
N LEU A 114 -7.31 -6.49 8.98
CA LEU A 114 -7.70 -6.96 7.66
C LEU A 114 -7.95 -8.46 7.69
N ILE A 115 -8.99 -8.89 6.98
CA ILE A 115 -9.45 -10.27 6.90
C ILE A 115 -9.08 -10.79 5.51
N ASN A 116 -8.31 -11.87 5.44
CA ASN A 116 -7.85 -12.49 4.18
C ASN A 116 -7.18 -11.51 3.20
N THR A 117 -6.76 -10.35 3.69
CA THR A 117 -6.25 -9.24 2.87
C THR A 117 -4.97 -8.69 3.48
N ARG A 118 -4.03 -8.27 2.62
CA ARG A 118 -2.80 -7.59 3.01
C ARG A 118 -2.54 -6.40 2.09
N ILE A 119 -2.03 -5.32 2.63
CA ILE A 119 -1.62 -4.13 1.89
C ILE A 119 -0.10 -4.04 1.91
N VAL A 120 0.49 -3.94 0.73
CA VAL A 120 1.93 -3.76 0.52
C VAL A 120 2.17 -2.53 -0.35
N ASN A 121 3.32 -1.86 -0.19
CA ASN A 121 3.71 -0.76 -1.06
C ASN A 121 4.94 -1.14 -1.89
N ALA A 122 4.98 -0.70 -3.14
CA ALA A 122 6.11 -0.84 -4.06
C ALA A 122 7.37 -0.15 -3.52
N VAL A 123 7.19 1.01 -2.87
CA VAL A 123 8.24 1.73 -2.16
C VAL A 123 7.83 1.92 -0.70
N LYS A 124 8.72 1.54 0.22
CA LYS A 124 8.42 1.56 1.66
C LYS A 124 8.57 2.95 2.30
N CYS A 125 9.26 3.88 1.67
CA CYS A 125 9.53 5.23 2.16
C CYS A 125 8.64 6.26 1.48
N ALA A 126 8.23 7.32 2.19
CA ALA A 126 7.53 8.44 1.58
C ALA A 126 8.48 9.21 0.65
N PRO A 127 8.14 9.38 -0.64
CA PRO A 127 8.91 10.20 -1.54
C PRO A 127 8.39 11.65 -1.54
N PRO A 128 9.24 12.65 -1.85
CA PRO A 128 8.77 14.00 -2.15
C PRO A 128 7.66 13.98 -3.20
N ASP A 129 6.62 14.79 -3.01
CA ASP A 129 5.46 14.93 -3.91
C ASP A 129 4.74 13.63 -4.26
N ASN A 130 4.89 12.59 -3.45
CA ASN A 130 4.41 11.22 -3.73
C ASN A 130 4.98 10.63 -5.05
N LYS A 131 6.17 11.06 -5.47
CA LYS A 131 6.82 10.66 -6.71
C LYS A 131 8.16 9.97 -6.45
N PRO A 132 8.18 8.64 -6.26
CA PRO A 132 9.44 7.91 -6.22
C PRO A 132 10.08 7.90 -7.62
N THR A 133 11.40 7.91 -7.67
CA THR A 133 12.13 7.75 -8.93
C THR A 133 12.11 6.29 -9.39
N PRO A 134 12.33 6.02 -10.69
CA PRO A 134 12.45 4.63 -11.19
C PRO A 134 13.54 3.82 -10.47
N GLU A 135 14.65 4.48 -10.08
CA GLU A 135 15.73 3.85 -9.34
C GLU A 135 15.31 3.45 -7.92
N GLU A 136 14.56 4.30 -7.23
CA GLU A 136 14.02 4.00 -5.89
C GLU A 136 13.02 2.85 -5.93
N ILE A 137 12.19 2.79 -6.97
CA ILE A 137 11.28 1.66 -7.20
C ILE A 137 12.09 0.37 -7.40
N ARG A 138 13.13 0.38 -8.26
CA ARG A 138 14.00 -0.78 -8.50
C ARG A 138 14.70 -1.26 -7.23
N ARG A 139 15.30 -0.33 -6.46
CA ARG A 139 15.99 -0.67 -5.20
C ARG A 139 15.06 -1.24 -4.15
N CYS A 140 13.85 -0.68 -4.03
CA CYS A 140 12.86 -1.14 -3.06
C CYS A 140 12.16 -2.42 -3.49
N ASN A 141 12.21 -2.78 -4.79
CA ASN A 141 11.51 -3.94 -5.36
C ASN A 141 11.97 -5.28 -4.77
N ALA A 142 13.20 -5.36 -4.24
CA ALA A 142 13.68 -6.55 -3.54
C ALA A 142 12.79 -6.91 -2.33
N PHE A 143 12.32 -5.90 -1.58
CA PHE A 143 11.38 -6.11 -0.47
C PHE A 143 10.01 -6.59 -0.97
N LEU A 144 9.51 -5.99 -2.06
CA LEU A 144 8.24 -6.41 -2.66
C LEU A 144 8.34 -7.85 -3.16
N LYS A 145 9.42 -8.21 -3.86
CA LYS A 145 9.67 -9.58 -4.33
C LYS A 145 9.66 -10.59 -3.18
N ALA A 146 10.44 -10.35 -2.12
CA ALA A 146 10.48 -11.22 -0.95
C ALA A 146 9.10 -11.35 -0.28
N GLU A 147 8.31 -10.26 -0.27
CA GLU A 147 6.95 -10.31 0.28
C GLU A 147 6.00 -11.14 -0.59
N LEU A 148 6.05 -11.01 -1.92
CA LEU A 148 5.24 -11.83 -2.83
C LEU A 148 5.60 -13.33 -2.74
N GLU A 149 6.88 -13.66 -2.58
CA GLU A 149 7.37 -15.03 -2.40
C GLU A 149 6.86 -15.63 -1.07
N ARG A 150 6.83 -14.84 0.00
CA ARG A 150 6.33 -15.27 1.32
C ARG A 150 4.81 -15.48 1.33
N LEU A 151 4.06 -14.75 0.53
CA LEU A 151 2.60 -14.78 0.51
C LEU A 151 2.05 -15.89 -0.41
N ALA A 152 2.41 -17.15 -0.14
CA ALA A 152 2.04 -18.30 -0.96
C ALA A 152 0.52 -18.52 -1.08
N SER A 153 -0.26 -18.11 -0.08
CA SER A 153 -1.74 -18.19 -0.05
C SER A 153 -2.44 -17.19 -0.99
N ALA A 154 -1.72 -16.15 -1.45
CA ALA A 154 -2.30 -15.11 -2.28
C ALA A 154 -2.76 -15.67 -3.64
N ARG A 155 -4.00 -15.32 -4.00
CA ARG A 155 -4.64 -15.68 -5.27
C ARG A 155 -4.81 -14.46 -6.17
N VAL A 156 -5.06 -13.30 -5.57
CA VAL A 156 -5.31 -12.06 -6.31
C VAL A 156 -4.44 -10.95 -5.79
N TYR A 157 -3.73 -10.30 -6.70
CA TYR A 157 -3.00 -9.08 -6.45
C TYR A 157 -3.76 -7.93 -7.11
N VAL A 158 -4.10 -6.88 -6.36
CA VAL A 158 -4.77 -5.70 -6.89
C VAL A 158 -3.76 -4.56 -6.94
N ALA A 159 -3.36 -4.16 -8.15
CA ALA A 159 -2.47 -3.03 -8.34
C ALA A 159 -3.24 -1.72 -8.29
N LEU A 160 -2.93 -0.88 -7.32
CA LEU A 160 -3.53 0.46 -7.16
C LEU A 160 -2.73 1.50 -7.95
N GLY A 161 -2.93 1.53 -9.26
CA GLY A 161 -2.28 2.42 -10.23
C GLY A 161 -1.15 1.76 -11.02
N ARG A 162 -0.81 2.38 -12.17
CA ARG A 162 0.18 1.85 -13.11
C ARG A 162 1.55 1.58 -12.48
N ILE A 163 2.04 2.45 -11.60
CA ILE A 163 3.38 2.24 -11.00
C ILE A 163 3.37 1.03 -10.08
N ALA A 164 2.29 0.79 -9.34
CA ALA A 164 2.14 -0.40 -8.51
C ALA A 164 2.05 -1.67 -9.36
N HIS A 165 1.32 -1.63 -10.48
CA HIS A 165 1.27 -2.69 -11.48
C HIS A 165 2.66 -3.04 -12.03
N ASP A 166 3.38 -2.01 -12.53
CA ASP A 166 4.72 -2.18 -13.07
C ASP A 166 5.72 -2.75 -12.03
N ALA A 167 5.60 -2.29 -10.78
CA ALA A 167 6.44 -2.78 -9.68
C ALA A 167 6.10 -4.24 -9.31
N PHE A 168 4.82 -4.61 -9.35
CA PHE A 168 4.40 -6.00 -9.17
C PHE A 168 4.99 -6.90 -10.26
N LEU A 169 4.85 -6.53 -11.54
CA LEU A 169 5.40 -7.32 -12.65
C LEU A 169 6.91 -7.48 -12.53
N MET A 170 7.63 -6.41 -12.15
CA MET A 170 9.07 -6.48 -11.90
C MET A 170 9.40 -7.46 -10.77
N ALA A 171 8.68 -7.43 -9.65
CA ALA A 171 8.90 -8.33 -8.53
C ALA A 171 8.59 -9.79 -8.87
N ALA A 172 7.57 -10.02 -9.71
CA ALA A 172 7.16 -11.32 -10.19
C ALA A 172 8.02 -11.86 -11.36
N GLY A 173 8.97 -11.06 -11.89
CA GLY A 173 9.79 -11.45 -13.04
C GLY A 173 9.03 -11.51 -14.37
N LEU A 174 7.93 -10.76 -14.50
CA LEU A 174 7.04 -10.75 -15.66
C LEU A 174 7.35 -9.58 -16.62
N ARG A 175 7.17 -9.78 -17.92
CA ARG A 175 7.40 -8.74 -18.94
C ARG A 175 6.19 -7.79 -18.99
N ARG A 176 6.43 -6.48 -18.82
CA ARG A 176 5.38 -5.45 -18.84
C ARG A 176 4.55 -5.42 -20.13
N GLY A 177 5.16 -5.74 -21.27
CA GLY A 177 4.48 -5.73 -22.57
C GLY A 177 3.37 -6.76 -22.70
N ASP A 178 3.44 -7.84 -21.91
CA ASP A 178 2.45 -8.93 -21.95
C ASP A 178 1.21 -8.62 -21.07
N PHE A 179 1.29 -7.59 -20.24
CA PHE A 179 0.27 -7.24 -19.24
C PHE A 179 -0.04 -5.74 -19.30
N PRO A 180 -0.84 -5.25 -20.27
CA PRO A 180 -1.14 -3.84 -20.39
C PRO A 180 -2.03 -3.35 -19.26
N PHE A 181 -1.60 -2.31 -18.54
CA PHE A 181 -2.37 -1.71 -17.47
C PHE A 181 -3.64 -1.01 -17.98
N ALA A 182 -4.80 -1.38 -17.47
CA ALA A 182 -6.06 -0.65 -17.59
C ALA A 182 -6.91 -0.87 -16.34
N HIS A 183 -7.73 0.13 -15.95
CA HIS A 183 -8.65 -0.07 -14.83
C HIS A 183 -9.61 -1.22 -15.12
N GLY A 184 -9.69 -2.19 -14.19
CA GLY A 184 -10.50 -3.39 -14.34
C GLY A 184 -9.85 -4.50 -15.19
N ALA A 185 -8.64 -4.30 -15.74
CA ALA A 185 -7.94 -5.36 -16.45
C ALA A 185 -7.57 -6.51 -15.50
N GLU A 186 -7.76 -7.73 -15.98
CA GLU A 186 -7.46 -8.97 -15.27
C GLU A 186 -6.39 -9.74 -16.04
N HIS A 187 -5.31 -10.06 -15.37
CA HIS A 187 -4.20 -10.78 -15.94
C HIS A 187 -3.94 -12.08 -15.16
N ARG A 188 -3.87 -13.22 -15.85
CA ARG A 188 -3.41 -14.45 -15.22
C ARG A 188 -1.89 -14.43 -15.12
N VAL A 189 -1.35 -14.37 -13.91
CA VAL A 189 0.10 -14.21 -13.62
C VAL A 189 0.74 -15.47 -13.04
N GLY A 190 0.03 -16.58 -13.05
CA GLY A 190 0.47 -17.88 -12.58
C GLY A 190 -0.67 -18.88 -12.53
N GLU A 191 -0.40 -20.08 -12.04
CA GLU A 191 -1.44 -21.05 -11.78
C GLU A 191 -2.37 -20.56 -10.69
N ALA A 192 -3.66 -20.34 -11.03
CA ALA A 192 -4.68 -19.78 -10.13
C ALA A 192 -4.27 -18.48 -9.41
N ARG A 193 -3.43 -17.64 -10.05
CA ARG A 193 -3.05 -16.32 -9.55
C ARG A 193 -3.39 -15.24 -10.57
N TYR A 194 -3.94 -14.14 -10.09
CA TYR A 194 -4.40 -13.04 -10.92
C TYR A 194 -3.81 -11.69 -10.46
N LEU A 195 -3.47 -10.85 -11.42
CA LEU A 195 -3.24 -9.41 -11.21
C LEU A 195 -4.47 -8.66 -11.73
N LEU A 196 -5.10 -7.90 -10.88
CA LEU A 196 -6.24 -7.03 -11.20
C LEU A 196 -5.81 -5.58 -11.08
N ASP A 197 -6.10 -4.79 -12.08
CA ASP A 197 -5.71 -3.39 -12.11
C ASP A 197 -6.83 -2.47 -11.63
N SER A 198 -6.48 -1.48 -10.81
CA SER A 198 -7.36 -0.36 -10.48
C SER A 198 -6.63 0.96 -10.65
N TYR A 199 -7.33 2.03 -11.05
CA TYR A 199 -6.80 3.37 -10.80
C TYR A 199 -6.62 3.56 -9.30
N HIS A 200 -5.62 4.37 -8.94
CA HIS A 200 -5.33 4.67 -7.53
C HIS A 200 -6.46 5.49 -6.90
N CYS A 201 -6.87 5.15 -5.68
CA CYS A 201 -7.94 5.83 -4.92
C CYS A 201 -7.50 7.19 -4.32
N SER A 202 -6.59 7.90 -5.00
CA SER A 202 -6.13 9.22 -4.60
C SER A 202 -7.22 10.29 -4.72
N ARG A 203 -7.07 11.38 -3.95
CA ARG A 203 -7.94 12.55 -4.06
C ARG A 203 -8.03 13.06 -5.51
N TYR A 204 -6.91 13.12 -6.23
CA TYR A 204 -6.88 13.57 -7.62
C TYR A 204 -7.79 12.72 -8.51
N ASN A 205 -7.64 11.40 -8.49
CA ASN A 205 -8.45 10.52 -9.34
C ASN A 205 -9.93 10.53 -8.98
N THR A 206 -10.27 10.67 -7.69
CA THR A 206 -11.68 10.72 -7.26
C THR A 206 -12.33 12.07 -7.57
N GLN A 207 -11.64 13.19 -7.36
CA GLN A 207 -12.16 14.52 -7.67
C GLN A 207 -12.29 14.77 -9.20
N THR A 208 -11.37 14.22 -9.99
CA THR A 208 -11.45 14.30 -11.46
C THR A 208 -12.39 13.25 -12.07
N ARG A 209 -13.05 12.44 -11.25
CA ARG A 209 -13.92 11.31 -11.65
C ARG A 209 -13.24 10.29 -12.56
N ARG A 210 -11.90 10.25 -12.58
CA ARG A 210 -11.15 9.18 -13.24
C ARG A 210 -11.38 7.84 -12.55
N LEU A 211 -11.58 7.86 -11.23
CA LEU A 211 -12.02 6.73 -10.43
C LEU A 211 -13.23 7.17 -9.61
N THR A 212 -14.38 6.52 -9.79
CA THR A 212 -15.52 6.70 -8.88
C THR A 212 -15.49 5.66 -7.76
N PRO A 213 -16.18 5.91 -6.62
CA PRO A 213 -16.32 4.90 -5.57
C PRO A 213 -16.92 3.58 -6.10
N GLU A 214 -17.89 3.65 -7.01
CA GLU A 214 -18.53 2.48 -7.62
C GLU A 214 -17.55 1.66 -8.45
N MET A 215 -16.71 2.31 -9.27
CA MET A 215 -15.65 1.66 -10.04
C MET A 215 -14.66 0.94 -9.12
N PHE A 216 -14.27 1.60 -8.01
CA PHE A 216 -13.34 1.02 -7.04
C PHE A 216 -13.94 -0.19 -6.33
N ARG A 217 -15.19 -0.07 -5.86
CA ARG A 217 -15.94 -1.19 -5.25
C ARG A 217 -16.10 -2.35 -6.21
N ALA A 218 -16.41 -2.08 -7.48
CA ALA A 218 -16.55 -3.11 -8.51
C ALA A 218 -15.25 -3.90 -8.71
N ALA A 219 -14.10 -3.21 -8.79
CA ALA A 219 -12.78 -3.85 -8.90
C ALA A 219 -12.48 -4.73 -7.67
N LEU A 220 -12.68 -4.25 -6.44
CA LEU A 220 -12.43 -5.05 -5.25
C LEU A 220 -13.43 -6.20 -5.08
N ARG A 221 -14.69 -6.02 -5.46
CA ARG A 221 -15.67 -7.12 -5.50
C ARG A 221 -15.26 -8.19 -6.49
N ARG A 222 -14.70 -7.81 -7.63
CA ARG A 222 -14.16 -8.75 -8.60
C ARG A 222 -12.95 -9.51 -8.03
N ALA A 223 -12.05 -8.83 -7.31
CA ALA A 223 -10.95 -9.48 -6.61
C ALA A 223 -11.44 -10.54 -5.61
N CYS A 224 -12.51 -10.27 -4.86
CA CYS A 224 -13.11 -11.26 -3.96
C CYS A 224 -13.59 -12.51 -4.71
N LYS A 225 -14.25 -12.34 -5.87
CA LYS A 225 -14.71 -13.47 -6.70
C LYS A 225 -13.56 -14.31 -7.26
N LEU A 226 -12.46 -13.68 -7.65
CA LEU A 226 -11.27 -14.38 -8.14
C LEU A 226 -10.49 -15.09 -7.02
N ALA A 227 -10.63 -14.62 -5.78
CA ALA A 227 -9.97 -15.18 -4.61
C ALA A 227 -10.77 -16.31 -3.93
N ALA A 228 -12.04 -16.46 -4.24
CA ALA A 228 -12.86 -17.55 -3.73
C ALA A 228 -12.40 -18.90 -4.26
#